data_7c411e1ebc7fa59b2654c54de4a73014
#
_entry.id   7c411e1ebc7fa59b2654c54de4a73014
#
_cell.length_a   1.000
_cell.length_b   1.000
_cell.length_c   1.000
_cell.angle_alpha   90.00
_cell.angle_beta   90.00
_cell.angle_gamma   90.00
#
_symmetry.space_group_name_H-M   'P 1'
#
loop_
_entity.id
_entity.type
_entity.pdbx_description
1 polymer ?
#
loop_
_entity_poly.entity_id
_entity_poly.type
_entity_poly.pdbx_seq_one_letter_code
_entity_poly.pdbx_strand_id
1 'polypeptide(L)'
;MDEMLKQQLKEEVAQFRQKAEQFMRGEINIKEFKGFSGGFGSYAQRGKTHLMLRLRMDQGVMSKEKLAFVCDSCRRHDVDLAHITTCQTIQLHHLSVEAVCDIMEKALDVGIVTRGGGGDYPRNVMCSPLSGVERGEYFDVRPYAEAAGAYLISVMNKRRMPRKLKVAFSSSPANATHATFRDLGFVARADGAFDVYCCGGLGNNPKMGVRVASAISPSRVLYYVEAMIRLFIAYGDYTNRSRARTRYLQDTLGENLKSEFDLKLVEAMALDLDIDVSPQTVNKQGKAGSFDDPRVIPQKQDGLYAVSYHPIGGELSPASLYRIEELIRDIDACEVRIGPDETMYIINLTADEVPAVLKGTDDGARTAFEHSVSCVGASICQVGLRDSNGALQQLVRALRPYEFADGVLPRIHISGCTSSCGTHQSAQIGLQGTVKLVDQKPQPAYVLSAGGCDQQGKETFGKVIGTILESDLIAFFTKLGTTISAAQETYETWIRDHGEEFAALAAEYTR
;
A
#
# COMPACT_ATOMS: atom_id res chain seq x y z
N MET A 1 -12.99 18.22 5.81
CA MET A 1 -13.19 17.72 7.22
C MET A 1 -13.94 18.78 7.97
N ASP A 2 -14.94 18.41 8.77
CA ASP A 2 -15.70 19.29 9.64
C ASP A 2 -14.78 19.92 10.72
N GLU A 3 -14.92 21.22 11.00
CA GLU A 3 -14.10 21.96 11.97
C GLU A 3 -14.23 21.40 13.41
N MET A 4 -15.40 20.90 13.79
CA MET A 4 -15.63 20.29 15.10
C MET A 4 -14.81 18.99 15.23
N LEU A 5 -14.79 18.15 14.20
CA LEU A 5 -13.97 16.94 14.16
C LEU A 5 -12.48 17.29 14.16
N LYS A 6 -12.07 18.32 13.43
CA LYS A 6 -10.68 18.81 13.42
C LYS A 6 -10.23 19.24 14.80
N GLN A 7 -11.05 20.02 15.50
CA GLN A 7 -10.77 20.47 16.87
C GLN A 7 -10.66 19.29 17.83
N GLN A 8 -11.59 18.33 17.76
CA GLN A 8 -11.54 17.10 18.56
C GLN A 8 -10.22 16.33 18.33
N LEU A 9 -9.81 16.18 17.05
CA LEU A 9 -8.57 15.46 16.72
C LEU A 9 -7.33 16.20 17.25
N LYS A 10 -7.33 17.55 17.26
CA LYS A 10 -6.25 18.34 17.87
C LYS A 10 -6.18 18.14 19.40
N GLU A 11 -7.32 18.09 20.07
CA GLU A 11 -7.37 17.81 21.52
C GLU A 11 -6.87 16.40 21.87
N GLU A 12 -7.13 15.41 21.01
CA GLU A 12 -6.62 14.04 21.17
C GLU A 12 -5.07 13.98 21.09
N VAL A 13 -4.38 14.92 20.41
CA VAL A 13 -2.92 14.98 20.34
C VAL A 13 -2.30 15.20 21.73
N ALA A 14 -2.93 15.98 22.59
CA ALA A 14 -2.46 16.17 23.98
C ALA A 14 -2.45 14.85 24.77
N GLN A 15 -3.48 14.01 24.57
CA GLN A 15 -3.55 12.68 25.19
C GLN A 15 -2.45 11.76 24.64
N PHE A 16 -2.19 11.85 23.34
CA PHE A 16 -1.08 11.10 22.72
C PHE A 16 0.25 11.51 23.33
N ARG A 17 0.52 12.83 23.45
CA ARG A 17 1.76 13.36 24.05
C ARG A 17 2.00 12.77 25.43
N GLN A 18 1.01 12.85 26.32
CA GLN A 18 1.12 12.33 27.67
C GLN A 18 1.50 10.83 27.70
N LYS A 19 0.82 10.01 26.88
CA LYS A 19 1.09 8.57 26.82
C LYS A 19 2.44 8.24 26.17
N ALA A 20 2.85 9.01 25.18
CA ALA A 20 4.15 8.84 24.53
C ALA A 20 5.30 9.19 25.49
N GLU A 21 5.17 10.27 26.26
CA GLU A 21 6.16 10.65 27.29
C GLU A 21 6.23 9.61 28.40
N GLN A 22 5.10 9.08 28.90
CA GLN A 22 5.09 7.97 29.86
C GLN A 22 5.83 6.75 29.32
N PHE A 23 5.67 6.42 28.04
CA PHE A 23 6.39 5.33 27.41
C PHE A 23 7.90 5.61 27.32
N MET A 24 8.30 6.82 26.93
CA MET A 24 9.71 7.18 26.83
C MET A 24 10.41 7.20 28.21
N ARG A 25 9.69 7.51 29.29
CA ARG A 25 10.21 7.40 30.67
C ARG A 25 10.15 5.96 31.23
N GLY A 26 9.61 5.00 30.46
CA GLY A 26 9.48 3.59 30.91
C GLY A 26 8.35 3.33 31.91
N GLU A 27 7.42 4.27 32.12
CA GLU A 27 6.28 4.14 33.03
C GLU A 27 5.21 3.18 32.49
N ILE A 28 5.11 3.04 31.18
CA ILE A 28 4.23 2.08 30.51
C ILE A 28 5.04 1.19 29.56
N ASN A 29 4.59 -0.04 29.38
CA ASN A 29 5.29 -1.00 28.53
C ASN A 29 4.91 -0.84 27.04
N ILE A 30 5.71 -1.46 26.15
CA ILE A 30 5.53 -1.39 24.71
C ILE A 30 4.17 -1.93 24.21
N LYS A 31 3.58 -2.91 24.88
CA LYS A 31 2.30 -3.50 24.48
C LYS A 31 1.16 -2.52 24.78
N GLU A 32 1.21 -1.85 25.92
CA GLU A 32 0.25 -0.82 26.33
C GLU A 32 0.35 0.38 25.38
N PHE A 33 1.56 0.91 25.17
CA PHE A 33 1.79 2.03 24.27
C PHE A 33 1.32 1.71 22.84
N LYS A 34 1.69 0.56 22.30
CA LYS A 34 1.26 0.12 20.95
C LYS A 34 -0.26 0.02 20.82
N GLY A 35 -0.96 -0.43 21.88
CA GLY A 35 -2.41 -0.52 21.90
C GLY A 35 -3.08 0.84 21.75
N PHE A 36 -2.48 1.87 22.34
CA PHE A 36 -2.96 3.25 22.31
C PHE A 36 -2.47 4.00 21.06
N SER A 37 -1.14 4.11 20.88
CA SER A 37 -0.51 4.93 19.86
C SER A 37 -0.86 4.51 18.42
N GLY A 38 -1.11 3.21 18.22
CA GLY A 38 -1.52 2.69 16.93
C GLY A 38 -2.77 3.37 16.37
N GLY A 39 -3.73 3.75 17.21
CA GLY A 39 -4.92 4.50 16.82
C GLY A 39 -4.62 5.88 16.25
N PHE A 40 -3.50 6.47 16.64
CA PHE A 40 -3.00 7.76 16.15
C PHE A 40 -2.10 7.64 14.90
N GLY A 41 -1.86 6.43 14.41
CA GLY A 41 -0.97 6.19 13.28
C GLY A 41 0.50 6.15 13.65
N SER A 42 0.83 6.17 14.96
CA SER A 42 2.20 6.17 15.46
C SER A 42 2.56 4.85 16.15
N TYR A 43 3.81 4.44 16.01
CA TYR A 43 4.37 3.28 16.69
C TYR A 43 5.81 3.56 17.11
N ALA A 44 6.22 3.02 18.25
CA ALA A 44 7.64 2.98 18.59
C ALA A 44 8.39 2.07 17.62
N GLN A 45 9.59 2.48 17.23
CA GLN A 45 10.48 1.71 16.35
C GLN A 45 11.30 0.69 17.15
N ARG A 46 12.01 -0.17 16.45
CA ARG A 46 12.98 -1.09 17.08
C ARG A 46 14.02 -0.27 17.86
N GLY A 47 14.41 -0.72 19.02
CA GLY A 47 15.24 0.06 19.94
C GLY A 47 14.45 0.96 20.91
N LYS A 48 13.20 1.31 20.62
CA LYS A 48 12.28 2.08 21.48
C LYS A 48 12.70 3.53 21.77
N THR A 49 13.67 4.06 21.07
CA THR A 49 14.19 5.42 21.24
C THR A 49 13.48 6.45 20.36
N HIS A 50 12.87 5.97 19.27
CA HIS A 50 12.20 6.81 18.29
C HIS A 50 10.81 6.26 17.94
N LEU A 51 10.00 7.15 17.40
CA LEU A 51 8.66 6.86 16.90
C LEU A 51 8.62 6.99 15.38
N MET A 52 7.64 6.34 14.78
CA MET A 52 7.23 6.61 13.40
C MET A 52 5.84 7.22 13.38
N LEU A 53 5.53 8.00 12.37
CA LEU A 53 4.20 8.53 12.12
C LEU A 53 3.75 8.20 10.70
N ARG A 54 2.51 7.75 10.56
CA ARG A 54 1.87 7.46 9.28
C ARG A 54 0.89 8.58 8.94
N LEU A 55 1.15 9.25 7.84
CA LEU A 55 0.29 10.25 7.24
C LEU A 55 -0.61 9.56 6.21
N ARG A 56 -1.92 9.65 6.38
CA ARG A 56 -2.89 9.11 5.42
C ARG A 56 -2.95 10.03 4.22
N MET A 57 -2.80 9.44 3.04
CA MET A 57 -3.01 10.10 1.76
C MET A 57 -4.26 9.49 1.15
N ASP A 58 -5.41 10.13 1.37
CA ASP A 58 -6.67 9.58 0.90
C ASP A 58 -6.62 9.40 -0.62
N GLN A 59 -7.00 8.21 -1.10
CA GLN A 59 -6.85 7.70 -2.48
C GLN A 59 -5.39 7.71 -3.00
N GLY A 60 -4.40 7.86 -2.14
CA GLY A 60 -2.99 8.04 -2.53
C GLY A 60 -2.65 9.45 -3.02
N VAL A 61 -3.59 10.41 -2.94
CA VAL A 61 -3.40 11.77 -3.46
C VAL A 61 -2.53 12.58 -2.51
N MET A 62 -1.41 13.03 -3.02
CA MET A 62 -0.49 13.97 -2.37
C MET A 62 -0.45 15.26 -3.20
N SER A 63 -1.39 16.16 -2.95
CA SER A 63 -1.43 17.49 -3.59
C SER A 63 -0.13 18.26 -3.32
N LYS A 64 0.13 19.31 -4.09
CA LYS A 64 1.29 20.19 -3.86
C LYS A 64 1.33 20.71 -2.41
N GLU A 65 0.18 21.08 -1.84
CA GLU A 65 0.08 21.54 -0.46
C GLU A 65 0.45 20.45 0.55
N LYS A 66 -0.05 19.22 0.35
CA LYS A 66 0.31 18.08 1.20
C LYS A 66 1.79 17.72 1.06
N LEU A 67 2.34 17.75 -0.15
CA LEU A 67 3.77 17.49 -0.37
C LEU A 67 4.63 18.56 0.30
N ALA A 68 4.30 19.84 0.13
CA ALA A 68 4.99 20.95 0.79
C ALA A 68 4.95 20.79 2.31
N PHE A 69 3.79 20.44 2.89
CA PHE A 69 3.66 20.15 4.32
C PHE A 69 4.58 19.00 4.78
N VAL A 70 4.66 17.90 4.00
CA VAL A 70 5.57 16.77 4.32
C VAL A 70 7.00 17.23 4.27
N CYS A 71 7.41 17.98 3.24
CA CYS A 71 8.76 18.53 3.11
C CYS A 71 9.11 19.47 4.26
N ASP A 72 8.22 20.38 4.63
CA ASP A 72 8.44 21.32 5.74
C ASP A 72 8.51 20.60 7.09
N SER A 73 7.72 19.53 7.27
CA SER A 73 7.81 18.68 8.44
C SER A 73 9.17 17.99 8.53
N CYS A 74 9.67 17.47 7.40
CA CYS A 74 11.01 16.87 7.33
C CYS A 74 12.12 17.88 7.66
N ARG A 75 12.05 19.09 7.11
CA ARG A 75 13.04 20.16 7.41
C ARG A 75 13.00 20.59 8.88
N ARG A 76 11.81 20.76 9.45
CA ARG A 76 11.61 21.26 10.83
C ARG A 76 12.07 20.28 11.89
N HIS A 77 11.96 18.99 11.63
CA HIS A 77 12.24 17.94 12.61
C HIS A 77 13.41 17.04 12.22
N ASP A 78 14.26 17.47 11.28
CA ASP A 78 15.45 16.75 10.80
C ASP A 78 15.14 15.27 10.46
N VAL A 79 14.00 15.03 9.80
CA VAL A 79 13.60 13.68 9.39
C VAL A 79 14.59 13.17 8.35
N ASP A 80 15.16 12.00 8.60
CA ASP A 80 16.18 11.39 7.75
C ASP A 80 15.62 10.31 6.80
N LEU A 81 14.40 9.82 7.09
CA LEU A 81 13.79 8.71 6.35
C LEU A 81 12.28 8.87 6.22
N ALA A 82 11.79 8.85 4.99
CA ALA A 82 10.39 8.64 4.65
C ALA A 82 10.20 7.32 3.90
N HIS A 83 9.01 6.74 3.98
CA HIS A 83 8.70 5.48 3.31
C HIS A 83 7.27 5.48 2.77
N ILE A 84 7.11 5.18 1.48
CA ILE A 84 5.82 4.95 0.83
C ILE A 84 5.34 3.54 1.17
N THR A 85 4.05 3.38 1.38
CA THR A 85 3.52 2.09 1.79
C THR A 85 2.56 1.49 0.76
N THR A 86 2.43 0.16 0.77
CA THR A 86 1.44 -0.58 -0.02
C THR A 86 -0.03 -0.27 0.33
N CYS A 87 -0.27 0.68 1.22
CA CYS A 87 -1.61 1.19 1.54
C CYS A 87 -1.76 2.67 1.16
N GLN A 88 -0.93 3.16 0.25
CA GLN A 88 -0.97 4.52 -0.27
C GLN A 88 -0.88 5.58 0.85
N THR A 89 0.06 5.39 1.76
CA THR A 89 0.37 6.32 2.85
C THR A 89 1.86 6.60 2.87
N ILE A 90 2.27 7.72 3.44
CA ILE A 90 3.68 7.99 3.71
C ILE A 90 3.96 7.83 5.20
N GLN A 91 5.10 7.26 5.54
CA GLN A 91 5.59 7.14 6.91
C GLN A 91 6.83 8.02 7.06
N LEU A 92 6.89 8.73 8.17
CA LEU A 92 8.08 9.45 8.62
C LEU A 92 8.68 8.71 9.80
N HIS A 93 9.98 8.55 9.80
CA HIS A 93 10.71 7.70 10.74
C HIS A 93 11.66 8.52 11.65
N HIS A 94 12.18 7.87 12.68
CA HIS A 94 13.12 8.38 13.66
C HIS A 94 12.66 9.65 14.40
N LEU A 95 11.35 9.79 14.60
CA LEU A 95 10.75 10.97 15.20
C LEU A 95 10.84 10.97 16.72
N SER A 96 11.04 12.15 17.31
CA SER A 96 10.81 12.40 18.73
C SER A 96 9.30 12.49 19.05
N VAL A 97 8.93 12.45 20.31
CA VAL A 97 7.53 12.65 20.75
C VAL A 97 7.04 14.04 20.34
N GLU A 98 7.87 15.06 20.48
CA GLU A 98 7.55 16.42 20.10
C GLU A 98 7.27 16.54 18.60
N ALA A 99 8.14 15.97 17.76
CA ALA A 99 7.97 15.95 16.30
C ALA A 99 6.67 15.26 15.89
N VAL A 100 6.36 14.09 16.48
CA VAL A 100 5.12 13.38 16.19
C VAL A 100 3.89 14.23 16.52
N CYS A 101 3.87 14.90 17.68
CA CYS A 101 2.75 15.73 18.10
C CYS A 101 2.60 16.98 17.21
N ASP A 102 3.69 17.66 16.89
CA ASP A 102 3.68 18.85 16.03
C ASP A 102 3.16 18.50 14.61
N ILE A 103 3.67 17.40 14.05
CA ILE A 103 3.23 16.94 12.74
C ILE A 103 1.76 16.51 12.77
N MET A 104 1.31 15.76 13.78
CA MET A 104 -0.09 15.34 13.92
C MET A 104 -1.04 16.53 13.93
N GLU A 105 -0.71 17.55 14.70
CA GLU A 105 -1.54 18.75 14.88
C GLU A 105 -1.62 19.57 13.59
N LYS A 106 -0.47 19.88 12.99
CA LYS A 106 -0.39 20.71 11.77
C LYS A 106 -0.89 19.98 10.52
N ALA A 107 -0.76 18.65 10.45
CA ALA A 107 -1.26 17.85 9.35
C ALA A 107 -2.77 18.04 9.09
N LEU A 108 -3.53 18.29 10.16
CA LEU A 108 -4.97 18.55 10.06
C LEU A 108 -5.31 19.84 9.30
N ASP A 109 -4.39 20.82 9.29
CA ASP A 109 -4.59 22.10 8.60
C ASP A 109 -4.51 21.94 7.07
N VAL A 110 -3.77 20.92 6.60
CA VAL A 110 -3.70 20.56 5.16
C VAL A 110 -4.54 19.33 4.81
N GLY A 111 -5.49 18.94 5.67
CA GLY A 111 -6.40 17.82 5.43
C GLY A 111 -5.76 16.43 5.55
N ILE A 112 -4.58 16.31 6.15
CA ILE A 112 -3.94 15.02 6.43
C ILE A 112 -4.37 14.53 7.82
N VAL A 113 -4.99 13.33 7.87
CA VAL A 113 -5.41 12.69 9.12
C VAL A 113 -4.45 11.56 9.46
N THR A 114 -3.94 11.53 10.69
CA THR A 114 -3.13 10.43 11.19
C THR A 114 -3.97 9.40 11.96
N ARG A 115 -5.12 9.84 12.52
CA ARG A 115 -6.06 9.00 13.24
C ARG A 115 -6.55 7.86 12.36
N GLY A 116 -6.56 6.63 12.89
CA GLY A 116 -6.86 5.42 12.11
C GLY A 116 -5.71 4.94 11.22
N GLY A 117 -4.55 5.62 11.19
CA GLY A 117 -3.36 5.16 10.46
C GLY A 117 -2.81 3.83 10.97
N GLY A 118 -3.18 3.43 12.18
CA GLY A 118 -2.83 2.17 12.82
C GLY A 118 -3.97 1.60 13.69
N GLY A 119 -3.67 0.68 14.61
CA GLY A 119 -4.64 0.12 15.57
C GLY A 119 -5.80 -0.67 14.92
N ASP A 120 -6.92 -0.71 15.61
CA ASP A 120 -8.12 -1.45 15.19
C ASP A 120 -9.18 -0.48 14.64
N TYR A 121 -8.79 0.26 13.61
CA TYR A 121 -9.55 1.33 12.96
C TYR A 121 -9.65 1.11 11.45
N PRO A 122 -10.59 1.77 10.77
CA PRO A 122 -10.57 1.89 9.32
C PRO A 122 -9.26 2.54 8.85
N ARG A 123 -8.66 1.93 7.83
CA ARG A 123 -7.41 2.43 7.23
C ARG A 123 -7.70 3.46 6.15
N ASN A 124 -6.62 4.02 5.60
CA ASN A 124 -6.67 4.78 4.37
C ASN A 124 -7.47 4.02 3.31
N VAL A 125 -8.42 4.70 2.65
CA VAL A 125 -9.14 4.13 1.51
C VAL A 125 -8.21 4.19 0.30
N MET A 126 -8.04 3.03 -0.33
CA MET A 126 -7.15 2.87 -1.47
C MET A 126 -7.92 3.06 -2.78
N CYS A 127 -7.26 3.64 -3.76
CA CYS A 127 -7.80 3.85 -5.10
C CYS A 127 -6.75 3.54 -6.16
N SER A 128 -7.16 3.09 -7.35
CA SER A 128 -6.25 3.00 -8.49
C SER A 128 -5.52 4.34 -8.68
N PRO A 129 -4.18 4.36 -8.68
CA PRO A 129 -3.42 5.62 -8.57
C PRO A 129 -3.64 6.55 -9.76
N LEU A 130 -3.87 6.00 -10.94
CA LEU A 130 -4.12 6.76 -12.16
C LEU A 130 -5.61 6.92 -12.49
N SER A 131 -6.53 6.54 -11.58
CA SER A 131 -7.97 6.75 -11.81
C SER A 131 -8.27 8.21 -12.10
N GLY A 132 -9.12 8.46 -13.09
CA GLY A 132 -9.44 9.79 -13.63
C GLY A 132 -8.48 10.27 -14.73
N VAL A 133 -7.31 9.60 -14.92
CA VAL A 133 -6.34 9.94 -15.97
C VAL A 133 -5.85 8.72 -16.77
N GLU A 134 -6.12 7.50 -16.33
CA GLU A 134 -5.66 6.26 -16.96
C GLU A 134 -6.41 5.99 -18.28
N ARG A 135 -5.68 5.67 -19.34
CA ARG A 135 -6.27 5.14 -20.57
C ARG A 135 -6.75 3.71 -20.32
N GLY A 136 -7.99 3.43 -20.67
CA GLY A 136 -8.57 2.09 -20.51
C GLY A 136 -9.17 1.80 -19.14
N GLU A 137 -9.20 2.77 -18.20
CA GLU A 137 -10.04 2.65 -17.03
C GLU A 137 -11.52 2.63 -17.43
N TYR A 138 -12.35 1.95 -16.65
CA TYR A 138 -13.78 1.93 -16.92
C TYR A 138 -14.43 3.27 -16.59
N PHE A 139 -14.11 3.84 -15.44
CA PHE A 139 -14.50 5.21 -15.05
C PHE A 139 -13.68 5.69 -13.85
N ASP A 140 -13.71 7.00 -13.57
CA ASP A 140 -13.03 7.59 -12.42
C ASP A 140 -13.71 7.17 -11.11
N VAL A 141 -13.01 6.34 -10.32
CA VAL A 141 -13.52 5.83 -9.04
C VAL A 141 -13.10 6.67 -7.83
N ARG A 142 -12.28 7.72 -8.02
CA ARG A 142 -11.78 8.57 -6.92
C ARG A 142 -12.88 9.27 -6.14
N PRO A 143 -13.92 9.86 -6.75
CA PRO A 143 -14.97 10.55 -5.98
C PRO A 143 -15.68 9.64 -4.99
N TYR A 144 -15.86 8.37 -5.36
CA TYR A 144 -16.47 7.34 -4.50
C TYR A 144 -15.53 6.87 -3.40
N ALA A 145 -14.24 6.74 -3.70
CA ALA A 145 -13.22 6.43 -2.71
C ALA A 145 -13.04 7.56 -1.68
N GLU A 146 -13.14 8.82 -2.12
CA GLU A 146 -13.12 10.01 -1.27
C GLU A 146 -14.31 10.03 -0.31
N ALA A 147 -15.53 9.84 -0.84
CA ALA A 147 -16.74 9.77 -0.04
C ALA A 147 -16.66 8.63 1.01
N ALA A 148 -16.16 7.44 0.62
CA ALA A 148 -15.96 6.34 1.54
C ALA A 148 -14.91 6.67 2.62
N GLY A 149 -13.83 7.36 2.26
CA GLY A 149 -12.80 7.84 3.20
C GLY A 149 -13.36 8.81 4.23
N ALA A 150 -14.11 9.82 3.78
CA ALA A 150 -14.75 10.82 4.63
C ALA A 150 -15.77 10.14 5.59
N TYR A 151 -16.59 9.23 5.07
CA TYR A 151 -17.53 8.47 5.88
C TYR A 151 -16.84 7.65 6.97
N LEU A 152 -15.80 6.90 6.62
CA LEU A 152 -15.04 6.08 7.58
C LEU A 152 -14.37 6.94 8.66
N ILE A 153 -13.87 8.12 8.33
CA ILE A 153 -13.33 9.08 9.31
C ILE A 153 -14.42 9.56 10.27
N SER A 154 -15.61 9.89 9.77
CA SER A 154 -16.72 10.41 10.59
C SER A 154 -17.27 9.40 11.61
N VAL A 155 -17.13 8.10 11.33
CA VAL A 155 -17.65 7.02 12.20
C VAL A 155 -16.58 6.32 13.03
N MET A 156 -15.28 6.53 12.77
CA MET A 156 -14.20 5.74 13.37
C MET A 156 -14.10 5.84 14.88
N ASN A 157 -14.41 6.98 15.47
CA ASN A 157 -14.36 7.19 16.93
C ASN A 157 -15.67 6.75 17.62
N LYS A 158 -16.73 6.50 16.86
CA LYS A 158 -18.05 6.13 17.39
C LYS A 158 -18.25 4.61 17.52
N ARG A 159 -17.37 3.82 16.89
CA ARG A 159 -17.56 2.37 16.78
C ARG A 159 -16.24 1.62 16.97
N ARG A 160 -16.24 0.70 17.93
CA ARG A 160 -15.11 -0.19 18.17
C ARG A 160 -15.14 -1.35 17.19
N MET A 161 -14.08 -1.53 16.42
CA MET A 161 -13.91 -2.67 15.51
C MET A 161 -13.05 -3.78 16.15
N PRO A 162 -13.24 -5.05 15.77
CA PRO A 162 -12.38 -6.15 16.24
C PRO A 162 -10.94 -5.97 15.79
N ARG A 163 -10.75 -5.43 14.57
CA ARG A 163 -9.44 -5.23 13.93
C ARG A 163 -9.52 -4.12 12.87
N LYS A 164 -8.39 -3.83 12.22
CA LYS A 164 -8.32 -2.89 11.08
C LYS A 164 -9.24 -3.32 9.93
N LEU A 165 -9.88 -2.34 9.31
CA LEU A 165 -10.68 -2.48 8.10
C LEU A 165 -9.96 -1.75 6.94
N LYS A 166 -9.76 -2.43 5.81
CA LYS A 166 -9.16 -1.87 4.59
C LYS A 166 -10.19 -1.86 3.47
N VAL A 167 -10.44 -0.69 2.89
CA VAL A 167 -11.35 -0.50 1.76
C VAL A 167 -10.52 -0.10 0.54
N ALA A 168 -10.87 -0.63 -0.63
CA ALA A 168 -10.15 -0.37 -1.87
C ALA A 168 -11.09 -0.25 -3.07
N PHE A 169 -10.74 0.63 -4.00
CA PHE A 169 -11.42 0.86 -5.26
C PHE A 169 -10.47 0.59 -6.42
N SER A 170 -10.91 -0.21 -7.38
CA SER A 170 -10.19 -0.49 -8.61
C SER A 170 -10.95 0.06 -9.81
N SER A 171 -10.29 0.86 -10.66
CA SER A 171 -10.88 1.49 -11.85
C SER A 171 -10.75 0.65 -13.12
N SER A 172 -9.89 -0.39 -13.09
CA SER A 172 -9.57 -1.20 -14.26
C SER A 172 -9.25 -2.66 -13.90
N PRO A 173 -9.17 -3.58 -14.88
CA PRO A 173 -8.80 -4.98 -14.65
C PRO A 173 -7.42 -5.21 -14.04
N ALA A 174 -6.55 -4.19 -14.02
CA ALA A 174 -5.23 -4.28 -13.38
C ALA A 174 -5.33 -4.61 -11.88
N ASN A 175 -6.48 -4.30 -11.25
CA ASN A 175 -6.71 -4.55 -9.81
C ASN A 175 -5.58 -4.06 -8.89
N ALA A 176 -4.97 -2.93 -9.26
CA ALA A 176 -3.77 -2.39 -8.61
C ALA A 176 -3.91 -2.27 -7.08
N THR A 177 -5.11 -1.98 -6.59
CA THR A 177 -5.40 -1.88 -5.16
C THR A 177 -5.71 -3.22 -4.49
N HIS A 178 -5.73 -4.32 -5.26
CA HIS A 178 -6.15 -5.65 -4.80
C HIS A 178 -7.59 -5.65 -4.26
N ALA A 179 -8.51 -4.91 -4.90
CA ALA A 179 -9.88 -4.74 -4.44
C ALA A 179 -10.62 -6.09 -4.31
N THR A 180 -10.33 -7.07 -5.19
CA THR A 180 -10.93 -8.40 -5.17
C THR A 180 -10.55 -9.26 -3.95
N PHE A 181 -9.49 -8.88 -3.19
CA PHE A 181 -9.08 -9.60 -1.96
C PHE A 181 -8.68 -8.66 -0.81
N ARG A 182 -9.40 -7.52 -0.65
CA ARG A 182 -9.36 -6.66 0.56
C ARG A 182 -10.46 -7.02 1.55
N ASP A 183 -10.48 -6.33 2.70
CA ASP A 183 -11.56 -6.47 3.68
C ASP A 183 -12.91 -6.06 3.06
N LEU A 184 -12.89 -5.00 2.23
CA LEU A 184 -13.98 -4.58 1.33
C LEU A 184 -13.36 -3.99 0.06
N GLY A 185 -13.85 -4.39 -1.11
CA GLY A 185 -13.35 -3.90 -2.39
C GLY A 185 -14.47 -3.61 -3.37
N PHE A 186 -14.30 -2.51 -4.09
CA PHE A 186 -15.17 -2.07 -5.18
C PHE A 186 -14.39 -2.13 -6.49
N VAL A 187 -14.88 -2.91 -7.42
CA VAL A 187 -14.25 -3.12 -8.73
C VAL A 187 -15.14 -2.51 -9.78
N ALA A 188 -14.63 -1.50 -10.49
CA ALA A 188 -15.35 -0.84 -11.58
C ALA A 188 -15.65 -1.84 -12.72
N ARG A 189 -16.73 -1.58 -13.42
CA ARG A 189 -17.22 -2.35 -14.57
C ARG A 189 -17.39 -1.41 -15.77
N ALA A 190 -17.33 -1.97 -16.96
CA ALA A 190 -17.50 -1.21 -18.20
C ALA A 190 -18.90 -0.58 -18.37
N ASP A 191 -19.90 -1.10 -17.65
CA ASP A 191 -21.28 -0.57 -17.64
C ASP A 191 -21.47 0.60 -16.65
N GLY A 192 -20.40 1.12 -16.03
CA GLY A 192 -20.44 2.23 -15.07
C GLY A 192 -20.87 1.84 -13.66
N ALA A 193 -20.99 0.57 -13.36
CA ALA A 193 -21.36 0.03 -12.04
C ALA A 193 -20.14 -0.53 -11.30
N PHE A 194 -20.34 -0.98 -10.05
CA PHE A 194 -19.32 -1.72 -9.29
C PHE A 194 -19.75 -3.17 -9.00
N ASP A 195 -18.78 -4.08 -9.03
CA ASP A 195 -18.83 -5.35 -8.30
C ASP A 195 -18.23 -5.14 -6.91
N VAL A 196 -18.84 -5.77 -5.89
CA VAL A 196 -18.43 -5.63 -4.49
C VAL A 196 -17.90 -6.95 -3.94
N TYR A 197 -16.69 -6.92 -3.41
CA TYR A 197 -16.01 -8.05 -2.77
C TYR A 197 -15.79 -7.75 -1.29
N CYS A 198 -15.96 -8.75 -0.42
CA CYS A 198 -15.68 -8.58 1.00
C CYS A 198 -14.91 -9.75 1.60
N CYS A 199 -14.42 -9.56 2.81
CA CYS A 199 -13.80 -10.58 3.65
C CYS A 199 -12.57 -11.27 3.04
N GLY A 200 -11.86 -10.60 2.13
CA GLY A 200 -10.54 -11.01 1.64
C GLY A 200 -9.39 -10.51 2.54
N GLY A 201 -8.18 -10.89 2.19
CA GLY A 201 -6.97 -10.32 2.81
C GLY A 201 -5.75 -11.21 2.83
N LEU A 202 -4.60 -10.56 2.87
CA LEU A 202 -3.27 -11.16 2.96
C LEU A 202 -2.81 -11.34 4.42
N GLY A 203 -1.71 -12.03 4.62
CA GLY A 203 -1.12 -12.34 5.93
C GLY A 203 -1.30 -13.81 6.30
N ASN A 204 -1.25 -14.13 7.60
CA ASN A 204 -1.55 -15.49 8.04
C ASN A 204 -2.92 -15.92 7.54
N ASN A 205 -3.02 -17.07 6.89
CA ASN A 205 -4.24 -17.58 6.28
C ASN A 205 -4.87 -16.60 5.27
N PRO A 206 -4.20 -16.30 4.13
CA PRO A 206 -4.70 -15.40 3.11
C PRO A 206 -5.96 -15.98 2.47
N LYS A 207 -6.90 -15.10 2.12
CA LYS A 207 -8.15 -15.48 1.43
C LYS A 207 -8.50 -14.48 0.34
N MET A 208 -8.99 -15.00 -0.78
CA MET A 208 -9.66 -14.18 -1.79
C MET A 208 -10.95 -13.61 -1.21
N GLY A 209 -11.40 -12.47 -1.72
CA GLY A 209 -12.68 -11.89 -1.32
C GLY A 209 -13.85 -12.68 -1.88
N VAL A 210 -14.97 -12.64 -1.18
CA VAL A 210 -16.23 -13.17 -1.65
C VAL A 210 -17.02 -12.05 -2.34
N ARG A 211 -17.45 -12.26 -3.59
CA ARG A 211 -18.29 -11.29 -4.29
C ARG A 211 -19.71 -11.33 -3.70
N VAL A 212 -20.08 -10.27 -2.99
CA VAL A 212 -21.37 -10.13 -2.30
C VAL A 212 -22.42 -9.41 -3.14
N ALA A 213 -22.00 -8.54 -4.06
CA ALA A 213 -22.92 -7.85 -4.98
C ALA A 213 -22.27 -7.64 -6.35
N SER A 214 -23.09 -7.47 -7.38
CA SER A 214 -22.68 -7.18 -8.73
C SER A 214 -23.54 -6.06 -9.32
N ALA A 215 -22.91 -5.22 -10.17
CA ALA A 215 -23.58 -4.14 -10.89
C ALA A 215 -24.33 -3.15 -9.97
N ILE A 216 -23.73 -2.78 -8.84
CA ILE A 216 -24.32 -1.77 -7.96
C ILE A 216 -24.12 -0.36 -8.54
N SER A 217 -25.11 0.53 -8.33
CA SER A 217 -24.95 1.94 -8.64
C SER A 217 -23.83 2.55 -7.79
N PRO A 218 -22.92 3.34 -8.38
CA PRO A 218 -21.86 4.02 -7.63
C PRO A 218 -22.37 4.95 -6.53
N SER A 219 -23.56 5.56 -6.68
CA SER A 219 -24.18 6.38 -5.63
C SER A 219 -24.42 5.63 -4.33
N ARG A 220 -24.48 4.28 -4.37
CA ARG A 220 -24.83 3.43 -3.23
C ARG A 220 -23.63 2.83 -2.49
N VAL A 221 -22.41 3.21 -2.84
CA VAL A 221 -21.16 2.67 -2.26
C VAL A 221 -21.17 2.73 -0.72
N LEU A 222 -21.66 3.82 -0.11
CA LEU A 222 -21.61 3.98 1.35
C LEU A 222 -22.50 2.99 2.11
N TYR A 223 -23.59 2.51 1.52
CA TYR A 223 -24.40 1.46 2.12
C TYR A 223 -23.60 0.15 2.28
N TYR A 224 -22.77 -0.20 1.29
CA TYR A 224 -21.91 -1.38 1.36
C TYR A 224 -20.76 -1.21 2.34
N VAL A 225 -20.21 0.00 2.47
CA VAL A 225 -19.21 0.35 3.49
C VAL A 225 -19.82 0.17 4.87
N GLU A 226 -21.01 0.70 5.11
CA GLU A 226 -21.73 0.57 6.38
C GLU A 226 -22.13 -0.88 6.69
N ALA A 227 -22.62 -1.62 5.69
CA ALA A 227 -22.94 -3.04 5.84
C ALA A 227 -21.72 -3.86 6.27
N MET A 228 -20.55 -3.59 5.67
CA MET A 228 -19.29 -4.24 6.05
C MET A 228 -18.87 -3.90 7.48
N ILE A 229 -19.02 -2.66 7.91
CA ILE A 229 -18.74 -2.24 9.30
C ILE A 229 -19.65 -3.02 10.27
N ARG A 230 -20.96 -3.07 10.00
CA ARG A 230 -21.94 -3.79 10.83
C ARG A 230 -21.64 -5.29 10.88
N LEU A 231 -21.37 -5.90 9.74
CA LEU A 231 -21.00 -7.32 9.65
C LEU A 231 -19.76 -7.60 10.51
N PHE A 232 -18.72 -6.76 10.35
CA PHE A 232 -17.47 -6.95 11.06
C PHE A 232 -17.61 -6.76 12.58
N ILE A 233 -18.42 -5.81 13.03
CA ILE A 233 -18.71 -5.59 14.45
C ILE A 233 -19.52 -6.75 15.03
N ALA A 234 -20.50 -7.28 14.28
CA ALA A 234 -21.38 -8.33 14.75
C ALA A 234 -20.68 -9.69 14.88
N TYR A 235 -19.81 -10.04 13.94
CA TYR A 235 -19.26 -11.40 13.81
C TYR A 235 -17.73 -11.48 13.97
N GLY A 236 -17.03 -10.36 14.08
CA GLY A 236 -15.58 -10.35 14.25
C GLY A 236 -15.15 -10.77 15.65
N ASP A 237 -13.98 -11.41 15.74
CA ASP A 237 -13.45 -11.92 16.99
C ASP A 237 -12.73 -10.82 17.79
N TYR A 238 -13.27 -10.43 18.94
CA TYR A 238 -12.68 -9.45 19.85
C TYR A 238 -11.71 -10.08 20.87
N THR A 239 -11.71 -11.38 20.99
CA THR A 239 -10.96 -12.12 22.03
C THR A 239 -9.66 -12.70 21.47
N ASN A 240 -9.71 -13.29 20.29
CA ASN A 240 -8.54 -13.88 19.62
C ASN A 240 -8.00 -12.96 18.52
N ARG A 241 -7.02 -12.13 18.86
CA ARG A 241 -6.43 -11.16 17.95
C ARG A 241 -5.82 -11.79 16.68
N SER A 242 -5.40 -13.04 16.70
CA SER A 242 -4.86 -13.75 15.53
C SER A 242 -5.94 -14.09 14.50
N ARG A 243 -7.20 -14.20 14.93
CA ARG A 243 -8.37 -14.49 14.09
C ARG A 243 -9.31 -13.29 13.91
N ALA A 244 -8.93 -12.10 14.35
CA ALA A 244 -9.78 -10.92 14.37
C ALA A 244 -9.92 -10.18 13.02
N ARG A 245 -9.28 -10.64 11.93
CA ARG A 245 -9.40 -10.02 10.59
C ARG A 245 -10.67 -10.49 9.87
N THR A 246 -11.19 -9.63 9.01
CA THR A 246 -12.44 -9.88 8.25
C THR A 246 -12.42 -11.18 7.46
N ARG A 247 -11.26 -11.59 6.92
CA ARG A 247 -11.14 -12.86 6.18
C ARG A 247 -11.52 -14.11 6.98
N TYR A 248 -11.44 -14.05 8.30
CA TYR A 248 -11.89 -15.14 9.17
C TYR A 248 -13.41 -15.24 9.28
N LEU A 249 -14.15 -14.20 8.86
CA LEU A 249 -15.61 -14.27 8.75
C LEU A 249 -16.05 -15.32 7.73
N GLN A 250 -15.22 -15.62 6.72
CA GLN A 250 -15.47 -16.74 5.81
C GLN A 250 -15.49 -18.08 6.54
N ASP A 251 -14.64 -18.27 7.56
CA ASP A 251 -14.66 -19.48 8.39
C ASP A 251 -15.81 -19.48 9.40
N THR A 252 -16.14 -18.30 9.95
CA THR A 252 -17.17 -18.14 10.99
C THR A 252 -18.56 -18.29 10.41
N LEU A 253 -18.84 -17.69 9.25
CA LEU A 253 -20.16 -17.64 8.63
C LEU A 253 -20.36 -18.69 7.54
N GLY A 254 -19.28 -19.20 6.93
CA GLY A 254 -19.35 -20.19 5.88
C GLY A 254 -20.26 -19.76 4.73
N GLU A 255 -21.22 -20.60 4.38
CA GLU A 255 -22.19 -20.36 3.31
C GLU A 255 -23.15 -19.20 3.63
N ASN A 256 -23.31 -18.83 4.90
CA ASN A 256 -24.19 -17.74 5.33
C ASN A 256 -23.55 -16.35 5.16
N LEU A 257 -22.27 -16.26 4.75
CA LEU A 257 -21.58 -14.96 4.66
C LEU A 257 -22.35 -13.95 3.83
N LYS A 258 -22.85 -14.38 2.65
CA LYS A 258 -23.57 -13.48 1.76
C LYS A 258 -24.92 -13.07 2.33
N SER A 259 -25.71 -13.98 2.85
CA SER A 259 -27.01 -13.67 3.46
C SER A 259 -26.88 -12.76 4.68
N GLU A 260 -25.86 -12.96 5.52
CA GLU A 260 -25.58 -12.08 6.65
C GLU A 260 -25.12 -10.69 6.19
N PHE A 261 -24.32 -10.60 5.12
CA PHE A 261 -23.99 -9.33 4.52
C PHE A 261 -25.22 -8.59 4.00
N ASP A 262 -26.12 -9.31 3.30
CA ASP A 262 -27.37 -8.75 2.75
C ASP A 262 -28.29 -8.24 3.88
N LEU A 263 -28.37 -8.95 5.03
CA LEU A 263 -29.09 -8.46 6.21
C LEU A 263 -28.50 -7.15 6.74
N LYS A 264 -27.17 -7.04 6.84
CA LYS A 264 -26.51 -5.81 7.25
C LYS A 264 -26.67 -4.69 6.22
N LEU A 265 -26.77 -5.01 4.95
CA LEU A 265 -27.07 -4.05 3.90
C LEU A 265 -28.50 -3.49 4.04
N VAL A 266 -29.50 -4.32 4.33
CA VAL A 266 -30.86 -3.86 4.61
C VAL A 266 -30.89 -2.93 5.81
N GLU A 267 -30.14 -3.25 6.90
CA GLU A 267 -30.01 -2.35 8.06
C GLU A 267 -29.34 -1.00 7.66
N ALA A 268 -28.36 -1.02 6.76
CA ALA A 268 -27.70 0.19 6.29
C ALA A 268 -28.61 1.06 5.42
N MET A 269 -29.49 0.44 4.63
CA MET A 269 -30.46 1.14 3.77
C MET A 269 -31.49 1.99 4.53
N ALA A 270 -31.60 1.81 5.84
CA ALA A 270 -32.42 2.69 6.70
C ALA A 270 -31.75 4.04 6.95
N LEU A 271 -30.49 4.22 6.55
CA LEU A 271 -29.75 5.48 6.65
C LEU A 271 -29.87 6.26 5.32
N ASP A 272 -29.60 7.55 5.37
CA ASP A 272 -29.47 8.38 4.16
C ASP A 272 -27.98 8.47 3.78
N LEU A 273 -27.55 7.56 2.92
CA LEU A 273 -26.12 7.38 2.54
C LEU A 273 -25.92 7.43 1.02
N ASP A 274 -26.91 7.84 0.24
CA ASP A 274 -26.71 8.06 -1.19
C ASP A 274 -25.71 9.21 -1.39
N ILE A 275 -24.80 9.02 -2.34
CA ILE A 275 -23.81 10.03 -2.68
C ILE A 275 -24.07 10.57 -4.10
N ASP A 276 -24.02 11.88 -4.22
CA ASP A 276 -23.99 12.58 -5.51
C ASP A 276 -22.60 13.20 -5.67
N VAL A 277 -21.78 12.57 -6.50
CA VAL A 277 -20.40 13.00 -6.76
C VAL A 277 -20.14 13.06 -8.25
N SER A 278 -19.45 14.10 -8.65
CA SER A 278 -19.08 14.32 -10.05
C SER A 278 -17.62 13.97 -10.28
N PRO A 279 -17.26 13.41 -11.45
CA PRO A 279 -15.87 13.22 -11.85
C PRO A 279 -15.09 14.53 -11.78
N GLN A 280 -13.86 14.46 -11.30
CA GLN A 280 -12.97 15.62 -11.29
C GLN A 280 -12.46 15.90 -12.71
N THR A 281 -12.65 17.11 -13.21
CA THR A 281 -12.13 17.55 -14.51
C THR A 281 -10.74 18.16 -14.36
N VAL A 282 -9.82 17.75 -15.21
CA VAL A 282 -8.51 18.40 -15.33
C VAL A 282 -8.61 19.57 -16.31
N ASN A 283 -8.55 20.80 -15.80
CA ASN A 283 -8.60 22.02 -16.59
C ASN A 283 -7.17 22.47 -16.95
N LYS A 284 -6.46 21.67 -17.76
CA LYS A 284 -5.13 22.00 -18.27
C LYS A 284 -5.08 21.70 -19.74
N GLN A 285 -4.59 22.66 -20.54
CA GLN A 285 -4.36 22.44 -21.95
C GLN A 285 -3.17 21.54 -22.13
N GLY A 286 -3.34 20.40 -22.81
CA GLY A 286 -2.28 19.45 -23.10
C GLY A 286 -1.40 19.95 -24.26
N LYS A 287 -0.18 19.43 -24.31
CA LYS A 287 0.75 19.56 -25.43
C LYS A 287 1.32 18.18 -25.74
N ALA A 288 1.08 17.69 -26.96
CA ALA A 288 1.53 16.36 -27.37
C ALA A 288 3.05 16.31 -27.59
N GLY A 289 3.62 15.14 -27.30
CA GLY A 289 5.03 14.81 -27.56
C GLY A 289 5.20 13.30 -27.71
N SER A 290 6.40 12.87 -28.10
CA SER A 290 6.77 11.45 -28.19
C SER A 290 7.92 11.17 -27.24
N PHE A 291 7.84 10.07 -26.49
CA PHE A 291 8.81 9.68 -25.48
C PHE A 291 9.07 8.18 -25.59
N ASP A 292 10.34 7.77 -25.55
CA ASP A 292 10.75 6.37 -25.51
C ASP A 292 11.00 5.86 -24.06
N ASP A 293 10.91 6.74 -23.05
CA ASP A 293 11.09 6.37 -21.66
C ASP A 293 9.81 5.66 -21.14
N PRO A 294 9.90 4.40 -20.67
CA PRO A 294 8.75 3.62 -20.22
C PRO A 294 8.07 4.21 -18.98
N ARG A 295 8.72 5.14 -18.27
CA ARG A 295 8.12 5.85 -17.13
C ARG A 295 7.10 6.90 -17.57
N VAL A 296 7.07 7.27 -18.85
CA VAL A 296 6.11 8.25 -19.39
C VAL A 296 4.83 7.54 -19.82
N ILE A 297 3.75 7.81 -19.12
CA ILE A 297 2.44 7.19 -19.31
C ILE A 297 1.49 8.24 -19.93
N PRO A 298 1.05 8.07 -21.19
CA PRO A 298 0.07 8.97 -21.79
C PRO A 298 -1.26 8.87 -21.04
N GLN A 299 -1.82 10.03 -20.64
CA GLN A 299 -3.13 10.11 -19.99
C GLN A 299 -4.27 10.05 -21.01
N LYS A 300 -5.50 9.81 -20.53
CA LYS A 300 -6.72 9.89 -21.37
C LYS A 300 -7.01 11.32 -21.85
N GLN A 301 -6.53 12.34 -21.12
CA GLN A 301 -6.58 13.72 -21.54
C GLN A 301 -5.48 13.96 -22.60
N ASP A 302 -5.89 14.45 -23.76
CA ASP A 302 -4.99 14.65 -24.89
C ASP A 302 -3.82 15.59 -24.55
N GLY A 303 -2.60 15.15 -24.87
CA GLY A 303 -1.37 15.91 -24.65
C GLY A 303 -0.95 16.04 -23.19
N LEU A 304 -1.57 15.28 -22.27
CA LEU A 304 -1.13 15.16 -20.88
C LEU A 304 -0.52 13.79 -20.61
N TYR A 305 0.45 13.77 -19.70
CA TYR A 305 1.25 12.62 -19.34
C TYR A 305 1.39 12.48 -17.83
N ALA A 306 1.62 11.25 -17.39
CA ALA A 306 2.14 10.96 -16.07
C ALA A 306 3.58 10.46 -16.19
N VAL A 307 4.42 10.77 -15.21
CA VAL A 307 5.75 10.18 -15.04
C VAL A 307 5.73 9.33 -13.78
N SER A 308 6.10 8.06 -13.90
CA SER A 308 6.27 7.17 -12.76
C SER A 308 7.67 7.32 -12.16
N TYR A 309 7.72 7.37 -10.82
CA TYR A 309 8.93 7.34 -10.03
C TYR A 309 8.79 6.29 -8.95
N HIS A 310 9.62 5.27 -8.99
CA HIS A 310 9.63 4.20 -8.00
C HIS A 310 10.93 4.26 -7.18
N PRO A 311 10.90 4.83 -5.97
CA PRO A 311 12.04 4.72 -5.06
C PRO A 311 12.20 3.27 -4.63
N ILE A 312 13.42 2.72 -4.68
CA ILE A 312 13.68 1.30 -4.42
C ILE A 312 13.12 0.89 -3.05
N GLY A 313 12.16 -0.06 -3.05
CA GLY A 313 11.48 -0.52 -1.84
C GLY A 313 10.68 0.56 -1.12
N GLY A 314 10.19 1.57 -1.83
CA GLY A 314 9.40 2.66 -1.26
C GLY A 314 10.17 3.62 -0.34
N GLU A 315 11.48 3.49 -0.24
CA GLU A 315 12.31 4.32 0.63
C GLU A 315 12.62 5.66 -0.03
N LEU A 316 12.24 6.75 0.63
CA LEU A 316 12.44 8.11 0.18
C LEU A 316 13.39 8.88 1.11
N SER A 317 14.45 9.43 0.54
CA SER A 317 15.23 10.43 1.24
C SER A 317 14.47 11.76 1.29
N PRO A 318 14.64 12.58 2.34
CA PRO A 318 14.08 13.93 2.33
C PRO A 318 14.55 14.76 1.12
N ALA A 319 15.79 14.57 0.67
CA ALA A 319 16.32 15.24 -0.51
C ALA A 319 15.52 14.93 -1.78
N SER A 320 15.08 13.67 -1.96
CA SER A 320 14.21 13.29 -3.08
C SER A 320 12.84 13.95 -2.99
N LEU A 321 12.26 14.04 -1.78
CA LEU A 321 11.00 14.76 -1.55
C LEU A 321 11.12 16.25 -1.87
N TYR A 322 12.19 16.91 -1.41
CA TYR A 322 12.43 18.34 -1.66
C TYR A 322 12.61 18.62 -3.16
N ARG A 323 13.35 17.76 -3.85
CA ARG A 323 13.53 17.86 -5.30
C ARG A 323 12.22 17.73 -6.06
N ILE A 324 11.36 16.76 -5.70
CA ILE A 324 10.05 16.60 -6.32
C ILE A 324 9.15 17.81 -6.02
N GLU A 325 9.13 18.27 -4.77
CA GLU A 325 8.35 19.46 -4.37
C GLU A 325 8.77 20.70 -5.17
N GLU A 326 10.05 20.93 -5.35
CA GLU A 326 10.58 22.03 -6.14
C GLU A 326 10.21 21.91 -7.62
N LEU A 327 10.38 20.71 -8.20
CA LEU A 327 10.07 20.43 -9.61
C LEU A 327 8.62 20.72 -9.97
N ILE A 328 7.67 20.32 -9.11
CA ILE A 328 6.24 20.43 -9.44
C ILE A 328 5.59 21.73 -8.98
N ARG A 329 6.29 22.55 -8.20
CA ARG A 329 5.75 23.75 -7.54
C ARG A 329 5.00 24.65 -8.51
N ASP A 330 5.63 24.95 -9.64
CA ASP A 330 5.14 25.91 -10.64
C ASP A 330 4.44 25.23 -11.83
N ILE A 331 4.32 23.89 -11.83
CA ILE A 331 3.61 23.16 -12.87
C ILE A 331 2.10 23.21 -12.58
N ASP A 332 1.33 23.86 -13.46
CA ASP A 332 -0.11 23.98 -13.27
C ASP A 332 -0.83 22.63 -13.23
N ALA A 333 -1.85 22.50 -12.36
CA ALA A 333 -2.67 21.30 -12.14
C ALA A 333 -1.90 20.00 -11.90
N CYS A 334 -0.58 20.07 -11.64
CA CYS A 334 0.25 18.91 -11.33
C CYS A 334 -0.08 18.36 -9.94
N GLU A 335 -0.11 17.04 -9.83
CA GLU A 335 -0.40 16.31 -8.61
C GLU A 335 0.50 15.08 -8.51
N VAL A 336 0.88 14.70 -7.30
CA VAL A 336 1.55 13.42 -7.02
C VAL A 336 0.54 12.42 -6.49
N ARG A 337 0.60 11.19 -6.99
CA ARG A 337 -0.20 10.08 -6.50
C ARG A 337 0.66 8.91 -6.10
N ILE A 338 0.37 8.32 -4.96
CA ILE A 338 1.08 7.15 -4.44
C ILE A 338 0.34 5.89 -4.89
N GLY A 339 1.06 4.97 -5.53
CA GLY A 339 0.58 3.64 -5.87
C GLY A 339 0.69 2.65 -4.70
N PRO A 340 -0.13 1.59 -4.69
CA PRO A 340 -0.03 0.52 -3.70
C PRO A 340 1.17 -0.42 -3.93
N ASP A 341 1.90 -0.19 -4.97
CA ASP A 341 3.16 -0.82 -5.34
C ASP A 341 4.40 0.03 -4.98
N GLU A 342 4.21 1.03 -4.11
CA GLU A 342 5.27 1.95 -3.66
C GLU A 342 5.80 2.89 -4.76
N THR A 343 5.05 3.04 -5.87
CA THR A 343 5.37 3.98 -6.95
C THR A 343 4.71 5.33 -6.70
N MET A 344 5.38 6.41 -7.02
CA MET A 344 4.81 7.76 -7.15
C MET A 344 4.51 8.04 -8.62
N TYR A 345 3.38 8.61 -8.90
CA TYR A 345 2.99 9.09 -10.22
C TYR A 345 2.83 10.60 -10.17
N ILE A 346 3.62 11.31 -10.97
CA ILE A 346 3.53 12.77 -11.14
C ILE A 346 2.69 12.98 -12.38
N ILE A 347 1.47 13.48 -12.21
CA ILE A 347 0.44 13.51 -13.25
C ILE A 347 0.16 14.92 -13.78
N ASN A 348 -0.56 15.00 -14.89
CA ASN A 348 -0.97 16.22 -15.55
C ASN A 348 0.21 17.04 -16.09
N LEU A 349 1.19 16.37 -16.68
CA LEU A 349 2.35 16.97 -17.29
C LEU A 349 2.12 17.15 -18.80
N THR A 350 2.47 18.32 -19.35
CA THR A 350 2.59 18.53 -20.79
C THR A 350 3.90 17.97 -21.33
N ALA A 351 4.04 17.82 -22.65
CA ALA A 351 5.28 17.33 -23.24
C ALA A 351 6.52 18.15 -22.88
N ASP A 352 6.38 19.46 -22.65
CA ASP A 352 7.50 20.33 -22.26
C ASP A 352 7.95 20.14 -20.81
N GLU A 353 7.02 19.69 -19.94
CA GLU A 353 7.27 19.50 -18.51
C GLU A 353 7.88 18.11 -18.20
N VAL A 354 7.57 17.10 -19.02
CA VAL A 354 8.04 15.72 -18.84
C VAL A 354 9.57 15.59 -18.72
N PRO A 355 10.42 16.22 -19.55
CA PRO A 355 11.87 16.02 -19.47
C PRO A 355 12.47 16.47 -18.14
N ALA A 356 11.98 17.55 -17.56
CA ALA A 356 12.47 18.05 -16.26
C ALA A 356 12.10 17.05 -15.13
N VAL A 357 10.89 16.48 -15.17
CA VAL A 357 10.44 15.51 -14.19
C VAL A 357 11.18 14.18 -14.33
N LEU A 358 11.41 13.70 -15.55
CA LEU A 358 12.22 12.50 -15.81
C LEU A 358 13.63 12.64 -15.24
N LYS A 359 14.27 13.78 -15.50
CA LYS A 359 15.62 14.07 -14.98
C LYS A 359 15.64 14.18 -13.45
N GLY A 360 14.62 14.79 -12.88
CA GLY A 360 14.50 14.97 -11.44
C GLY A 360 14.15 13.69 -10.67
N THR A 361 13.81 12.61 -11.37
CA THR A 361 13.41 11.31 -10.79
C THR A 361 14.23 10.14 -11.35
N ASP A 362 15.47 10.39 -11.77
CA ASP A 362 16.34 9.40 -12.42
C ASP A 362 17.09 8.48 -11.44
N ASP A 363 16.96 8.73 -10.13
CA ASP A 363 17.51 7.92 -9.05
C ASP A 363 16.63 6.71 -8.64
N GLY A 364 15.47 6.55 -9.26
CA GLY A 364 14.54 5.46 -9.02
C GLY A 364 14.87 4.15 -9.73
N ALA A 365 13.89 3.25 -9.72
CA ALA A 365 13.92 1.96 -10.41
C ALA A 365 14.03 2.11 -11.92
N ARG A 366 14.80 1.21 -12.55
CA ARG A 366 15.07 1.19 -14.00
C ARG A 366 14.50 -0.04 -14.70
N THR A 367 14.31 -1.13 -13.97
CA THR A 367 13.83 -2.42 -14.50
C THR A 367 12.65 -2.93 -13.68
N ALA A 368 11.90 -3.90 -14.21
CA ALA A 368 10.82 -4.58 -13.51
C ALA A 368 11.28 -5.12 -12.14
N PHE A 369 12.49 -5.68 -12.07
CA PHE A 369 13.05 -6.17 -10.82
C PHE A 369 13.28 -5.06 -9.79
N GLU A 370 13.75 -3.91 -10.20
CA GLU A 370 13.97 -2.76 -9.32
C GLU A 370 12.65 -2.13 -8.84
N HIS A 371 11.54 -2.32 -9.57
CA HIS A 371 10.18 -1.97 -9.14
C HIS A 371 9.60 -2.95 -8.10
N SER A 372 10.44 -3.76 -7.46
CA SER A 372 10.04 -4.69 -6.42
C SER A 372 9.54 -3.99 -5.17
N VAL A 373 8.58 -4.63 -4.51
CA VAL A 373 7.89 -4.10 -3.33
C VAL A 373 8.48 -4.70 -2.05
N SER A 374 8.79 -3.87 -1.06
CA SER A 374 9.22 -4.37 0.24
C SER A 374 8.56 -3.62 1.40
N CYS A 375 8.32 -4.28 2.50
CA CYS A 375 7.96 -3.55 3.72
C CYS A 375 9.23 -2.98 4.38
N VAL A 376 9.05 -2.01 5.26
CA VAL A 376 10.15 -1.29 5.97
C VAL A 376 11.14 -2.20 6.72
N GLY A 377 10.81 -3.46 6.94
CA GLY A 377 11.72 -4.45 7.50
C GLY A 377 12.02 -4.35 9.00
N ALA A 378 12.86 -5.29 9.47
CA ALA A 378 13.17 -5.43 10.89
C ALA A 378 14.20 -4.42 11.40
N SER A 379 14.85 -3.66 10.54
CA SER A 379 15.68 -2.52 10.93
C SER A 379 14.87 -1.47 11.71
N ILE A 380 13.61 -1.28 11.34
CA ILE A 380 12.69 -0.31 11.91
C ILE A 380 11.51 -0.98 12.63
N CYS A 381 10.88 -1.97 11.99
CA CYS A 381 9.65 -2.58 12.49
C CYS A 381 9.91 -3.51 13.68
N GLN A 382 9.21 -3.28 14.79
CA GLN A 382 9.32 -4.13 16.00
C GLN A 382 8.86 -5.57 15.80
N VAL A 383 7.99 -5.83 14.81
CA VAL A 383 7.39 -7.15 14.55
C VAL A 383 8.12 -7.89 13.43
N GLY A 384 8.92 -7.20 12.65
CA GLY A 384 9.69 -7.76 11.54
C GLY A 384 10.68 -8.81 12.03
N LEU A 385 10.75 -9.96 11.34
CA LEU A 385 11.76 -10.99 11.57
C LEU A 385 13.00 -10.75 10.72
N ARG A 386 12.81 -10.24 9.49
CA ARG A 386 13.87 -9.94 8.52
C ARG A 386 13.81 -8.46 8.12
N ASP A 387 14.96 -7.94 7.76
CA ASP A 387 15.08 -6.62 7.15
C ASP A 387 14.80 -6.71 5.65
N SER A 388 13.52 -6.67 5.31
CA SER A 388 13.07 -6.85 3.91
C SER A 388 13.50 -5.72 2.99
N ASN A 389 13.54 -4.47 3.48
CA ASN A 389 13.99 -3.34 2.68
C ASN A 389 15.51 -3.43 2.44
N GLY A 390 16.28 -3.65 3.50
CA GLY A 390 17.72 -3.86 3.37
C GLY A 390 18.09 -5.02 2.44
N ALA A 391 17.34 -6.13 2.48
CA ALA A 391 17.54 -7.25 1.57
C ALA A 391 17.27 -6.86 0.11
N LEU A 392 16.18 -6.11 -0.18
CA LEU A 392 15.88 -5.61 -1.53
C LEU A 392 16.98 -4.67 -2.03
N GLN A 393 17.40 -3.72 -1.20
CA GLN A 393 18.48 -2.77 -1.54
C GLN A 393 19.80 -3.50 -1.87
N GLN A 394 20.11 -4.55 -1.12
CA GLN A 394 21.29 -5.38 -1.39
C GLN A 394 21.16 -6.17 -2.69
N LEU A 395 20.01 -6.76 -2.96
CA LEU A 395 19.73 -7.49 -4.21
C LEU A 395 19.87 -6.57 -5.42
N VAL A 396 19.20 -5.41 -5.41
CA VAL A 396 19.29 -4.44 -6.52
C VAL A 396 20.73 -4.02 -6.74
N ARG A 397 21.48 -3.70 -5.68
CA ARG A 397 22.89 -3.28 -5.78
C ARG A 397 23.79 -4.37 -6.34
N ALA A 398 23.55 -5.62 -5.93
CA ALA A 398 24.36 -6.77 -6.37
C ALA A 398 24.04 -7.20 -7.82
N LEU A 399 22.80 -7.00 -8.27
CA LEU A 399 22.36 -7.47 -9.60
C LEU A 399 22.54 -6.42 -10.71
N ARG A 400 22.59 -5.13 -10.40
CA ARG A 400 22.83 -4.05 -11.38
C ARG A 400 24.05 -4.29 -12.29
N PRO A 401 25.21 -4.76 -11.80
CA PRO A 401 26.38 -5.00 -12.65
C PRO A 401 26.21 -6.09 -13.71
N TYR A 402 25.19 -6.93 -13.62
CA TYR A 402 24.91 -7.97 -14.61
C TYR A 402 24.16 -7.42 -15.85
N GLU A 403 23.61 -6.19 -15.75
CA GLU A 403 22.90 -5.50 -16.84
C GLU A 403 21.84 -6.38 -17.54
N PHE A 404 21.11 -7.18 -16.75
CA PHE A 404 20.01 -7.99 -17.28
C PHE A 404 18.99 -7.08 -17.98
N ALA A 405 18.55 -7.50 -19.17
CA ALA A 405 17.49 -6.80 -19.88
C ALA A 405 16.22 -6.71 -19.05
N ASP A 406 15.42 -5.65 -19.27
CA ASP A 406 14.17 -5.47 -18.51
C ASP A 406 13.23 -6.66 -18.71
N GLY A 407 12.62 -7.11 -17.63
CA GLY A 407 11.73 -8.28 -17.59
C GLY A 407 12.44 -9.64 -17.48
N VAL A 408 13.78 -9.74 -17.61
CA VAL A 408 14.54 -10.99 -17.35
C VAL A 408 14.35 -11.44 -15.91
N LEU A 409 14.44 -10.54 -14.96
CA LEU A 409 14.02 -10.80 -13.59
C LEU A 409 12.65 -10.16 -13.31
N PRO A 410 11.71 -10.89 -12.69
CA PRO A 410 10.39 -10.35 -12.41
C PRO A 410 10.43 -9.37 -11.25
N ARG A 411 9.36 -8.57 -11.09
CA ARG A 411 9.06 -7.88 -9.85
C ARG A 411 8.89 -8.90 -8.74
N ILE A 412 9.61 -8.72 -7.64
CA ILE A 412 9.45 -9.54 -6.44
C ILE A 412 8.80 -8.74 -5.31
N HIS A 413 8.14 -9.45 -4.39
CA HIS A 413 7.56 -8.81 -3.21
C HIS A 413 8.14 -9.42 -1.96
N ILE A 414 8.70 -8.58 -1.07
CA ILE A 414 9.38 -9.01 0.14
C ILE A 414 8.64 -8.50 1.37
N SER A 415 8.28 -9.41 2.26
CA SER A 415 7.75 -9.05 3.59
C SER A 415 8.67 -9.57 4.68
N GLY A 416 9.04 -8.74 5.64
CA GLY A 416 9.92 -9.10 6.75
C GLY A 416 9.32 -10.10 7.75
N CYS A 417 8.04 -10.47 7.61
CA CYS A 417 7.35 -11.46 8.45
C CYS A 417 6.01 -11.88 7.80
N THR A 418 5.28 -12.77 8.48
CA THR A 418 3.98 -13.29 8.06
C THR A 418 2.85 -12.26 7.92
N SER A 419 3.06 -10.99 8.30
CA SER A 419 2.04 -9.94 8.20
C SER A 419 1.75 -9.49 6.77
N SER A 420 2.57 -9.87 5.80
CA SER A 420 2.40 -9.58 4.36
C SER A 420 2.22 -8.08 4.06
N CYS A 421 3.02 -7.24 4.70
CA CYS A 421 2.98 -5.80 4.43
C CYS A 421 3.50 -5.47 3.01
N GLY A 422 4.48 -6.21 2.49
CA GLY A 422 4.97 -6.14 1.12
C GLY A 422 4.16 -7.01 0.14
N THR A 423 2.99 -7.52 0.51
CA THR A 423 2.06 -8.27 -0.37
C THR A 423 2.65 -9.51 -1.08
N HIS A 424 3.66 -10.16 -0.48
CA HIS A 424 4.43 -11.27 -1.08
C HIS A 424 3.57 -12.43 -1.61
N GLN A 425 2.36 -12.62 -1.11
CA GLN A 425 1.51 -13.75 -1.46
C GLN A 425 0.86 -13.62 -2.85
N SER A 426 0.72 -12.40 -3.37
CA SER A 426 0.13 -12.14 -4.70
C SER A 426 1.17 -11.86 -5.78
N ALA A 427 2.46 -12.03 -5.48
CA ALA A 427 3.55 -11.74 -6.40
C ALA A 427 3.95 -12.95 -7.25
N GLN A 428 4.51 -12.69 -8.44
CA GLN A 428 5.12 -13.72 -9.28
C GLN A 428 6.21 -14.49 -8.52
N ILE A 429 7.04 -13.77 -7.76
CA ILE A 429 7.97 -14.35 -6.77
C ILE A 429 7.77 -13.56 -5.46
N GLY A 430 7.45 -14.29 -4.39
CA GLY A 430 7.23 -13.73 -3.05
C GLY A 430 8.23 -14.25 -2.03
N LEU A 431 8.76 -13.36 -1.19
CA LEU A 431 9.68 -13.67 -0.09
C LEU A 431 9.07 -13.24 1.25
N GLN A 432 8.91 -14.23 2.16
CA GLN A 432 8.40 -13.99 3.51
C GLN A 432 9.51 -14.24 4.53
N GLY A 433 9.85 -13.24 5.30
CA GLY A 433 10.87 -13.33 6.35
C GLY A 433 10.58 -14.42 7.38
N THR A 434 11.58 -15.26 7.61
CA THR A 434 11.55 -16.38 8.55
C THR A 434 12.94 -16.64 9.14
N VAL A 435 13.09 -17.77 9.82
CA VAL A 435 14.34 -18.30 10.34
C VAL A 435 14.43 -19.76 9.93
N LYS A 436 15.61 -20.20 9.50
CA LYS A 436 15.91 -21.61 9.18
C LYS A 436 17.00 -22.13 10.13
N LEU A 437 16.84 -23.32 10.63
CA LEU A 437 17.88 -23.98 11.41
C LEU A 437 18.89 -24.64 10.45
N VAL A 438 20.15 -24.25 10.56
CA VAL A 438 21.30 -24.87 9.89
C VAL A 438 22.26 -25.30 10.99
N ASP A 439 22.59 -26.58 11.05
CA ASP A 439 23.41 -27.15 12.11
C ASP A 439 22.96 -26.73 13.53
N GLN A 440 21.65 -26.82 13.76
CA GLN A 440 20.95 -26.40 15.00
C GLN A 440 21.09 -24.92 15.36
N LYS A 441 21.64 -24.08 14.48
CA LYS A 441 21.74 -22.61 14.66
C LYS A 441 20.73 -21.91 13.82
N PRO A 442 19.98 -20.94 14.40
CA PRO A 442 19.03 -20.15 13.63
C PRO A 442 19.76 -19.21 12.65
N GLN A 443 19.44 -19.33 11.37
CA GLN A 443 19.96 -18.48 10.29
C GLN A 443 18.85 -17.62 9.68
N PRO A 444 19.17 -16.38 9.25
CA PRO A 444 18.26 -15.54 8.50
C PRO A 444 17.79 -16.22 7.20
N ALA A 445 16.47 -16.23 6.97
CA ALA A 445 15.91 -16.92 5.81
C ALA A 445 14.59 -16.28 5.35
N TYR A 446 14.17 -16.68 4.15
CA TYR A 446 12.87 -16.32 3.58
C TYR A 446 12.15 -17.59 3.08
N VAL A 447 10.84 -17.64 3.29
CA VAL A 447 9.99 -18.59 2.58
C VAL A 447 9.81 -18.03 1.15
N LEU A 448 10.24 -18.82 0.18
CA LEU A 448 10.09 -18.53 -1.25
C LEU A 448 8.75 -19.08 -1.73
N SER A 449 7.96 -18.24 -2.39
CA SER A 449 6.74 -18.63 -3.10
C SER A 449 6.78 -18.12 -4.53
N ALA A 450 6.07 -18.79 -5.44
CA ALA A 450 6.00 -18.40 -6.84
C ALA A 450 4.60 -18.61 -7.44
N GLY A 451 4.31 -17.92 -8.54
CA GLY A 451 3.07 -18.07 -9.30
C GLY A 451 1.88 -17.30 -8.75
N GLY A 452 2.12 -16.27 -7.91
CA GLY A 452 1.07 -15.34 -7.52
C GLY A 452 0.67 -14.40 -8.67
N CYS A 453 -0.59 -13.98 -8.68
CA CYS A 453 -1.14 -13.01 -9.62
C CYS A 453 -2.22 -12.18 -8.92
N ASP A 454 -2.24 -10.89 -9.15
CA ASP A 454 -3.20 -9.94 -8.57
C ASP A 454 -4.19 -9.37 -9.60
N GLN A 455 -4.04 -9.69 -10.89
CA GLN A 455 -4.90 -9.22 -11.95
C GLN A 455 -6.32 -9.78 -11.80
N GLN A 456 -7.32 -8.93 -12.02
CA GLN A 456 -8.74 -9.29 -11.94
C GLN A 456 -9.08 -10.48 -12.85
N GLY A 457 -9.73 -11.49 -12.28
CA GLY A 457 -10.14 -12.72 -12.97
C GLY A 457 -9.02 -13.76 -13.13
N LYS A 458 -7.80 -13.45 -12.67
CA LYS A 458 -6.64 -14.36 -12.67
C LYS A 458 -5.98 -14.44 -11.30
N GLU A 459 -6.64 -13.87 -10.27
CA GLU A 459 -6.05 -13.77 -8.94
C GLU A 459 -5.70 -15.16 -8.38
N THR A 460 -4.46 -15.27 -7.95
CA THR A 460 -3.98 -16.47 -7.28
C THR A 460 -2.89 -16.11 -6.27
N PHE A 461 -2.81 -16.87 -5.18
CA PHE A 461 -1.69 -16.76 -4.25
C PHE A 461 -0.58 -17.69 -4.69
N GLY A 462 0.66 -17.19 -4.60
CA GLY A 462 1.86 -17.96 -4.90
C GLY A 462 1.94 -19.23 -4.04
N LYS A 463 2.39 -20.30 -4.64
CA LYS A 463 2.66 -21.58 -3.96
C LYS A 463 4.02 -21.54 -3.29
N VAL A 464 4.11 -22.02 -2.06
CA VAL A 464 5.39 -22.15 -1.36
C VAL A 464 6.26 -23.20 -2.07
N ILE A 465 7.48 -22.77 -2.43
CA ILE A 465 8.51 -23.62 -3.05
C ILE A 465 9.43 -24.21 -1.97
N GLY A 466 9.88 -23.37 -1.03
CA GLY A 466 10.76 -23.80 0.04
C GLY A 466 11.27 -22.62 0.88
N THR A 467 12.33 -22.84 1.65
CA THR A 467 12.95 -21.80 2.48
C THR A 467 14.40 -21.58 2.03
N ILE A 468 14.68 -20.39 1.54
CA ILE A 468 15.99 -19.93 1.09
C ILE A 468 16.68 -19.12 2.20
N LEU A 469 17.99 -19.32 2.39
CA LEU A 469 18.77 -18.49 3.29
C LEU A 469 18.94 -17.09 2.72
N GLU A 470 18.97 -16.08 3.58
CA GLU A 470 19.20 -14.69 3.17
C GLU A 470 20.54 -14.52 2.45
N SER A 471 21.58 -15.28 2.87
CA SER A 471 22.91 -15.34 2.22
C SER A 471 22.87 -15.84 0.78
N ASP A 472 21.88 -16.63 0.42
CA ASP A 472 21.83 -17.32 -0.88
C ASP A 472 20.96 -16.56 -1.89
N LEU A 473 20.25 -15.50 -1.47
CA LEU A 473 19.34 -14.74 -2.33
C LEU A 473 20.04 -14.18 -3.57
N ILE A 474 21.23 -13.58 -3.41
CA ILE A 474 21.98 -12.98 -4.53
C ILE A 474 22.36 -14.06 -5.53
N ALA A 475 22.89 -15.21 -5.06
CA ALA A 475 23.28 -16.31 -5.92
C ALA A 475 22.08 -16.90 -6.68
N PHE A 476 20.94 -17.07 -5.99
CA PHE A 476 19.69 -17.52 -6.60
C PHE A 476 19.22 -16.61 -7.73
N PHE A 477 19.10 -15.29 -7.48
CA PHE A 477 18.63 -14.36 -8.50
C PHE A 477 19.64 -14.14 -9.62
N THR A 478 20.95 -14.22 -9.33
CA THR A 478 21.98 -14.18 -10.37
C THR A 478 21.84 -15.39 -11.29
N LYS A 479 21.69 -16.59 -10.75
CA LYS A 479 21.52 -17.81 -11.56
C LYS A 479 20.22 -17.76 -12.35
N LEU A 480 19.11 -17.36 -11.75
CA LEU A 480 17.83 -17.19 -12.42
C LEU A 480 17.94 -16.20 -13.60
N GLY A 481 18.50 -15.01 -13.37
CA GLY A 481 18.68 -13.99 -14.40
C GLY A 481 19.59 -14.48 -15.54
N THR A 482 20.68 -15.17 -15.22
CA THR A 482 21.60 -15.73 -16.23
C THR A 482 20.90 -16.81 -17.08
N THR A 483 20.12 -17.70 -16.46
CA THR A 483 19.38 -18.77 -17.15
C THR A 483 18.36 -18.16 -18.14
N ILE A 484 17.57 -17.19 -17.70
CA ILE A 484 16.55 -16.55 -18.53
C ILE A 484 17.19 -15.71 -19.64
N SER A 485 18.28 -14.98 -19.34
CA SER A 485 19.04 -14.24 -20.36
C SER A 485 19.59 -15.13 -21.45
N ALA A 486 20.07 -16.33 -21.10
CA ALA A 486 20.57 -17.32 -22.07
C ALA A 486 19.44 -17.82 -22.99
N ALA A 487 18.22 -17.91 -22.52
CA ALA A 487 17.04 -18.23 -23.31
C ALA A 487 16.55 -17.06 -24.19
N GLN A 488 17.06 -15.84 -23.98
CA GLN A 488 16.62 -14.60 -24.64
C GLN A 488 15.14 -14.29 -24.40
N GLU A 489 14.64 -14.57 -23.21
CA GLU A 489 13.24 -14.40 -22.81
C GLU A 489 13.10 -13.42 -21.64
N THR A 490 11.86 -13.05 -21.36
CA THR A 490 11.48 -12.46 -20.08
C THR A 490 11.06 -13.55 -19.09
N TYR A 491 11.07 -13.27 -17.79
CA TYR A 491 10.56 -14.21 -16.78
C TYR A 491 9.12 -14.65 -17.09
N GLU A 492 8.29 -13.72 -17.54
CA GLU A 492 6.86 -13.99 -17.79
C GLU A 492 6.67 -14.98 -18.97
N THR A 493 7.47 -14.89 -20.03
CA THR A 493 7.43 -15.85 -21.13
C THR A 493 8.07 -17.16 -20.73
N TRP A 494 9.26 -17.11 -20.16
CA TRP A 494 10.06 -18.27 -19.78
C TRP A 494 9.37 -19.20 -18.79
N ILE A 495 8.76 -18.66 -17.74
CA ILE A 495 8.15 -19.50 -16.67
C ILE A 495 6.95 -20.34 -17.15
N ARG A 496 6.32 -19.98 -18.28
CA ARG A 496 5.19 -20.75 -18.84
C ARG A 496 5.63 -22.12 -19.32
N ASP A 497 6.80 -22.18 -19.94
CA ASP A 497 7.31 -23.41 -20.56
C ASP A 497 8.41 -24.07 -19.70
N HIS A 498 9.03 -23.35 -18.77
CA HIS A 498 10.17 -23.80 -17.95
C HIS A 498 9.85 -23.88 -16.44
N GLY A 499 8.60 -24.18 -16.08
CA GLY A 499 8.22 -24.30 -14.66
C GLY A 499 8.98 -25.36 -13.89
N GLU A 500 9.31 -26.50 -14.52
CA GLU A 500 10.12 -27.58 -13.93
C GLU A 500 11.59 -27.15 -13.74
N GLU A 501 12.15 -26.43 -14.70
CA GLU A 501 13.50 -25.88 -14.62
C GLU A 501 13.60 -24.85 -13.48
N PHE A 502 12.60 -23.95 -13.35
CA PHE A 502 12.52 -23.05 -12.21
C PHE A 502 12.48 -23.80 -10.88
N ALA A 503 11.65 -24.85 -10.80
CA ALA A 503 11.54 -25.66 -9.57
C ALA A 503 12.87 -26.36 -9.23
N ALA A 504 13.58 -26.89 -10.23
CA ALA A 504 14.89 -27.52 -10.06
C ALA A 504 15.94 -26.50 -9.59
N LEU A 505 15.99 -25.31 -10.22
CA LEU A 505 16.87 -24.21 -9.83
C LEU A 505 16.59 -23.78 -8.38
N ALA A 506 15.32 -23.58 -8.03
CA ALA A 506 14.93 -23.18 -6.69
C ALA A 506 15.29 -24.26 -5.63
N ALA A 507 15.19 -25.55 -5.98
CA ALA A 507 15.53 -26.64 -5.09
C ALA A 507 17.02 -26.67 -4.68
N GLU A 508 17.92 -26.13 -5.48
CA GLU A 508 19.34 -26.01 -5.13
C GLU A 508 19.57 -25.09 -3.92
N TYR A 509 18.70 -24.08 -3.74
CA TYR A 509 18.82 -23.05 -2.71
C TYR A 509 17.80 -23.20 -1.55
N THR A 510 16.79 -24.06 -1.71
CA THR A 510 15.71 -24.21 -0.72
C THR A 510 15.80 -25.47 0.14
N ARG A 511 16.96 -26.06 0.28
CA ARG A 511 17.19 -27.29 1.04
C ARG A 511 16.83 -27.19 2.51
#